data_9c37ca12724ea4d36a1f18e516938594
#
_entry.id   9c37ca12724ea4d36a1f18e516938594
#
_cell.length_a   1.000
_cell.length_b   1.000
_cell.length_c   1.000
_cell.angle_alpha   90.00
_cell.angle_beta   90.00
_cell.angle_gamma   90.00
#
_symmetry.space_group_name_H-M   'P 1'
#
loop_
_entity.id
_entity.type
_entity.pdbx_description
1 polymer ?
#
loop_
_entity_poly.entity_id
_entity_poly.type
_entity_poly.pdbx_seq_one_letter_code
_entity_poly.pdbx_strand_id
1 'polypeptide(L)'
;MDARSRNLLGAGIVAVTGILGIAVMGRLPDQVAIQFGPSGQPDDYAGKAFALALVPGLQAVMLAVFAVLPRIDPLGENIRKFGDMYNWLVVVIVGFLGYVHGTVLLWNVGYEFAVTQAVVPAVAVLYYFIGVVMERAEQNWFVGIRTPWTLSNEQVWQDTHALGGTLFKIAAAIALGGLVLPQYAVVLIAGPAALLAVITTVYSYWDYRRVTQEA
;
A
#
# COMPACT_ATOMS: atom_id res chain seq x y z
N MET A 1 -11.15 3.43 14.48
CA MET A 1 -12.31 3.48 13.55
C MET A 1 -12.96 2.11 13.48
N ASP A 2 -14.27 1.99 13.50
CA ASP A 2 -14.98 0.70 13.39
C ASP A 2 -15.08 0.21 11.93
N ALA A 3 -15.49 -1.07 11.76
CA ALA A 3 -15.60 -1.69 10.43
C ALA A 3 -16.70 -1.07 9.56
N ARG A 4 -17.78 -0.52 10.16
CA ARG A 4 -18.84 0.15 9.42
C ARG A 4 -18.33 1.45 8.82
N SER A 5 -17.66 2.28 9.61
CA SER A 5 -17.05 3.53 9.15
C SER A 5 -16.00 3.28 8.07
N ARG A 6 -15.14 2.25 8.22
CA ARG A 6 -14.21 1.83 7.17
C ARG A 6 -14.93 1.53 5.85
N ASN A 7 -15.99 0.70 5.89
CA ASN A 7 -16.73 0.31 4.68
C ASN A 7 -17.41 1.52 4.03
N LEU A 8 -18.00 2.42 4.81
CA LEU A 8 -18.62 3.64 4.29
C LEU A 8 -17.59 4.58 3.65
N LEU A 9 -16.47 4.83 4.32
CA LEU A 9 -15.39 5.67 3.78
C LEU A 9 -14.77 5.03 2.54
N GLY A 10 -14.48 3.73 2.59
CA GLY A 10 -13.94 2.98 1.44
C GLY A 10 -14.88 3.03 0.24
N ALA A 11 -16.17 2.74 0.44
CA ALA A 11 -17.17 2.83 -0.62
C ALA A 11 -17.31 4.26 -1.17
N GLY A 12 -17.23 5.27 -0.30
CA GLY A 12 -17.21 6.68 -0.70
C GLY A 12 -16.01 7.01 -1.60
N ILE A 13 -14.81 6.52 -1.24
CA ILE A 13 -13.60 6.71 -2.07
C ILE A 13 -13.77 6.00 -3.42
N VAL A 14 -14.25 4.75 -3.45
CA VAL A 14 -14.52 4.01 -4.70
C VAL A 14 -15.49 4.79 -5.58
N ALA A 15 -16.59 5.29 -5.00
CA ALA A 15 -17.59 6.09 -5.73
C ALA A 15 -16.97 7.37 -6.31
N VAL A 16 -16.20 8.11 -5.50
CA VAL A 16 -15.51 9.34 -5.96
C VAL A 16 -14.54 9.01 -7.09
N THR A 17 -13.73 7.93 -6.97
CA THR A 17 -12.81 7.50 -8.01
C THR A 17 -13.53 7.21 -9.33
N GLY A 18 -14.66 6.48 -9.26
CA GLY A 18 -15.48 6.18 -10.44
C GLY A 18 -16.14 7.45 -11.06
N ILE A 19 -16.69 8.32 -10.21
CA ILE A 19 -17.31 9.60 -10.65
C ILE A 19 -16.28 10.48 -11.35
N LEU A 20 -15.06 10.61 -10.80
CA LEU A 20 -13.99 11.39 -11.43
C LEU A 20 -13.63 10.83 -12.81
N GLY A 21 -13.54 9.49 -12.96
CA GLY A 21 -13.33 8.85 -14.24
C GLY A 21 -14.43 9.18 -15.26
N ILE A 22 -15.69 9.08 -14.84
CA ILE A 22 -16.86 9.42 -15.71
C ILE A 22 -16.84 10.91 -16.09
N ALA A 23 -16.54 11.80 -15.15
CA ALA A 23 -16.52 13.24 -15.39
C ALA A 23 -15.48 13.66 -16.44
N VAL A 24 -14.36 12.95 -16.53
CA VAL A 24 -13.30 13.25 -17.51
C VAL A 24 -13.36 12.40 -18.78
N MET A 25 -14.26 11.40 -18.85
CA MET A 25 -14.34 10.41 -19.92
C MET A 25 -14.38 11.02 -21.33
N GLY A 26 -15.13 12.12 -21.49
CA GLY A 26 -15.25 12.83 -22.78
C GLY A 26 -13.98 13.56 -23.22
N ARG A 27 -13.01 13.78 -22.31
CA ARG A 27 -11.75 14.48 -22.56
C ARG A 27 -10.57 13.51 -22.75
N LEU A 28 -10.77 12.24 -22.43
CA LEU A 28 -9.72 11.19 -22.53
C LEU A 28 -9.58 10.71 -23.98
N PRO A 29 -8.36 10.39 -24.41
CA PRO A 29 -8.11 9.69 -25.67
C PRO A 29 -8.68 8.28 -25.63
N ASP A 30 -8.80 7.60 -26.79
CA ASP A 30 -9.29 6.21 -26.83
C ASP A 30 -8.30 5.20 -26.23
N GLN A 31 -7.01 5.52 -26.32
CA GLN A 31 -5.93 4.82 -25.63
C GLN A 31 -5.42 5.70 -24.51
N VAL A 32 -5.64 5.26 -23.28
CA VAL A 32 -5.28 5.94 -22.04
C VAL A 32 -3.97 5.37 -21.53
N ALA A 33 -2.98 6.21 -21.23
CA ALA A 33 -1.76 5.79 -20.55
C ALA A 33 -2.11 5.26 -19.15
N ILE A 34 -1.70 4.04 -18.84
CA ILE A 34 -1.98 3.37 -17.55
C ILE A 34 -0.73 3.08 -16.74
N GLN A 35 0.44 3.07 -17.36
CA GLN A 35 1.73 2.85 -16.72
C GLN A 35 2.71 3.96 -17.12
N PHE A 36 3.57 4.34 -16.17
CA PHE A 36 4.58 5.40 -16.35
C PHE A 36 5.94 4.89 -15.90
N GLY A 37 6.93 5.06 -16.75
CA GLY A 37 8.31 4.68 -16.49
C GLY A 37 9.03 5.61 -15.51
N PRO A 38 10.30 5.31 -15.22
CA PRO A 38 11.13 6.13 -14.31
C PRO A 38 11.29 7.58 -14.73
N SER A 39 11.20 7.86 -16.04
CA SER A 39 11.25 9.21 -16.62
C SER A 39 9.96 10.01 -16.43
N GLY A 40 8.90 9.39 -15.87
CA GLY A 40 7.56 9.98 -15.78
C GLY A 40 6.80 10.01 -17.10
N GLN A 41 7.35 9.40 -18.17
CA GLN A 41 6.66 9.22 -19.45
C GLN A 41 5.88 7.90 -19.46
N PRO A 42 4.74 7.85 -20.18
CA PRO A 42 3.97 6.62 -20.31
C PRO A 42 4.74 5.56 -21.08
N ASP A 43 4.66 4.32 -20.64
CA ASP A 43 5.24 3.14 -21.27
C ASP A 43 4.23 2.03 -21.58
N ASP A 44 2.98 2.16 -21.09
CA ASP A 44 1.89 1.26 -21.47
C ASP A 44 0.54 1.99 -21.54
N TYR A 45 -0.35 1.50 -22.41
CA TYR A 45 -1.64 2.09 -22.70
C TYR A 45 -2.74 1.02 -22.71
N ALA A 46 -3.96 1.44 -22.36
CA ALA A 46 -5.14 0.58 -22.44
C ALA A 46 -6.34 1.33 -23.02
N GLY A 47 -7.31 0.59 -23.52
CA GLY A 47 -8.58 1.16 -23.95
C GLY A 47 -9.29 1.91 -22.83
N LYS A 48 -9.90 3.05 -23.17
CA LYS A 48 -10.55 3.99 -22.25
C LYS A 48 -11.46 3.32 -21.23
N ALA A 49 -12.35 2.40 -21.67
CA ALA A 49 -13.29 1.75 -20.76
C ALA A 49 -12.58 0.90 -19.70
N PHE A 50 -11.54 0.16 -20.11
CA PHE A 50 -10.73 -0.63 -19.19
C PHE A 50 -9.96 0.26 -18.22
N ALA A 51 -9.30 1.29 -18.71
CA ALA A 51 -8.51 2.23 -17.88
C ALA A 51 -9.38 2.87 -16.78
N LEU A 52 -10.61 3.29 -17.13
CA LEU A 52 -11.56 3.89 -16.19
C LEU A 52 -12.12 2.90 -15.17
N ALA A 53 -12.31 1.63 -15.54
CA ALA A 53 -12.90 0.62 -14.66
C ALA A 53 -11.87 -0.08 -13.77
N LEU A 54 -10.60 -0.14 -14.18
CA LEU A 54 -9.56 -0.95 -13.53
C LEU A 54 -9.38 -0.59 -12.06
N VAL A 55 -9.12 0.68 -11.76
CA VAL A 55 -8.80 1.09 -10.38
C VAL A 55 -10.03 1.09 -9.48
N PRO A 56 -11.19 1.66 -9.85
CA PRO A 56 -12.40 1.51 -9.05
C PRO A 56 -12.80 0.06 -8.81
N GLY A 57 -12.66 -0.80 -9.81
CA GLY A 57 -12.90 -2.23 -9.69
C GLY A 57 -11.94 -2.90 -8.71
N LEU A 58 -10.64 -2.62 -8.83
CA LEU A 58 -9.61 -3.12 -7.88
C LEU A 58 -9.88 -2.64 -6.45
N GLN A 59 -10.20 -1.36 -6.26
CA GLN A 59 -10.55 -0.81 -4.96
C GLN A 59 -11.76 -1.54 -4.33
N ALA A 60 -12.82 -1.80 -5.12
CA ALA A 60 -14.00 -2.51 -4.66
C ALA A 60 -13.67 -3.94 -4.25
N VAL A 61 -12.88 -4.67 -5.06
CA VAL A 61 -12.41 -6.03 -4.73
C VAL A 61 -11.57 -6.00 -3.46
N MET A 62 -10.62 -5.09 -3.34
CA MET A 62 -9.77 -4.98 -2.13
C MET A 62 -10.63 -4.68 -0.89
N LEU A 63 -11.58 -3.76 -0.99
CA LEU A 63 -12.48 -3.44 0.14
C LEU A 63 -13.28 -4.67 0.57
N ALA A 64 -13.78 -5.47 -0.38
CA ALA A 64 -14.48 -6.72 -0.11
C ALA A 64 -13.55 -7.76 0.56
N VAL A 65 -12.36 -7.97 -0.01
CA VAL A 65 -11.35 -8.89 0.55
C VAL A 65 -11.01 -8.50 1.98
N PHE A 66 -10.63 -7.25 2.24
CA PHE A 66 -10.30 -6.78 3.58
C PHE A 66 -11.50 -6.83 4.56
N ALA A 67 -12.74 -6.77 4.07
CA ALA A 67 -13.92 -6.99 4.93
C ALA A 67 -14.09 -8.44 5.38
N VAL A 68 -13.59 -9.39 4.58
CA VAL A 68 -13.71 -10.84 4.84
C VAL A 68 -12.53 -11.38 5.64
N LEU A 69 -11.31 -10.85 5.45
CA LEU A 69 -10.08 -11.37 6.06
C LEU A 69 -10.19 -11.64 7.57
N PRO A 70 -10.73 -10.74 8.43
CA PRO A 70 -10.82 -10.99 9.86
C PRO A 70 -11.78 -12.14 10.25
N ARG A 71 -12.58 -12.65 9.28
CA ARG A 71 -13.51 -13.75 9.50
C ARG A 71 -12.94 -15.10 9.10
N ILE A 72 -12.04 -15.11 8.11
CA ILE A 72 -11.43 -16.33 7.57
C ILE A 72 -10.04 -16.60 8.14
N ASP A 73 -9.44 -15.63 8.82
CA ASP A 73 -8.16 -15.80 9.50
C ASP A 73 -8.33 -16.73 10.71
N PRO A 74 -7.56 -17.83 10.81
CA PRO A 74 -7.53 -18.66 12.02
C PRO A 74 -7.18 -17.89 13.30
N LEU A 75 -6.44 -16.78 13.18
CA LEU A 75 -6.09 -15.86 14.25
C LEU A 75 -6.86 -14.52 14.14
N GLY A 76 -8.07 -14.55 13.61
CA GLY A 76 -8.87 -13.35 13.35
C GLY A 76 -9.17 -12.50 14.60
N GLU A 77 -9.17 -13.11 15.80
CA GLU A 77 -9.25 -12.39 17.08
C GLU A 77 -8.06 -11.42 17.25
N ASN A 78 -6.87 -11.80 16.81
CA ASN A 78 -5.71 -10.94 16.86
C ASN A 78 -5.85 -9.72 15.93
N ILE A 79 -6.44 -9.90 14.73
CA ILE A 79 -6.73 -8.74 13.84
C ILE A 79 -7.68 -7.76 14.54
N ARG A 80 -8.62 -8.24 15.36
CA ARG A 80 -9.55 -7.38 16.11
C ARG A 80 -8.87 -6.58 17.21
N LYS A 81 -7.77 -7.08 17.82
CA LYS A 81 -7.01 -6.36 18.85
C LYS A 81 -6.39 -5.06 18.31
N PHE A 82 -5.92 -5.05 17.05
CA PHE A 82 -5.47 -3.83 16.38
C PHE A 82 -6.46 -3.30 15.32
N GLY A 83 -7.73 -3.63 15.48
CA GLY A 83 -8.80 -3.39 14.51
C GLY A 83 -8.91 -1.95 14.02
N ASP A 84 -8.64 -0.96 14.87
CA ASP A 84 -8.63 0.45 14.48
C ASP A 84 -7.55 0.73 13.44
N MET A 85 -6.34 0.22 13.62
CA MET A 85 -5.24 0.38 12.68
C MET A 85 -5.47 -0.40 11.39
N TYR A 86 -5.97 -1.63 11.51
CA TYR A 86 -6.39 -2.42 10.36
C TYR A 86 -7.42 -1.69 9.49
N ASN A 87 -8.46 -1.13 10.11
CA ASN A 87 -9.50 -0.41 9.38
C ASN A 87 -8.96 0.85 8.69
N TRP A 88 -8.05 1.58 9.33
CA TRP A 88 -7.37 2.71 8.70
C TRP A 88 -6.43 2.29 7.58
N LEU A 89 -5.72 1.15 7.72
CA LEU A 89 -4.88 0.61 6.65
C LEU A 89 -5.67 0.39 5.36
N VAL A 90 -6.87 -0.19 5.47
CA VAL A 90 -7.75 -0.41 4.31
C VAL A 90 -8.12 0.91 3.64
N VAL A 91 -8.52 1.92 4.43
CA VAL A 91 -8.88 3.25 3.89
C VAL A 91 -7.70 3.93 3.23
N VAL A 92 -6.51 3.85 3.84
CA VAL A 92 -5.28 4.43 3.28
C VAL A 92 -4.90 3.76 1.96
N ILE A 93 -4.98 2.43 1.86
CA ILE A 93 -4.68 1.69 0.61
C ILE A 93 -5.69 2.08 -0.48
N VAL A 94 -6.98 2.06 -0.17
CA VAL A 94 -8.03 2.43 -1.15
C VAL A 94 -7.88 3.90 -1.57
N GLY A 95 -7.57 4.80 -0.62
CA GLY A 95 -7.29 6.21 -0.89
C GLY A 95 -6.05 6.42 -1.75
N PHE A 96 -4.98 5.69 -1.48
CA PHE A 96 -3.75 5.71 -2.28
C PHE A 96 -4.02 5.33 -3.73
N LEU A 97 -4.75 4.24 -3.97
CA LEU A 97 -5.12 3.82 -5.32
C LEU A 97 -5.97 4.87 -6.04
N GLY A 98 -6.93 5.50 -5.34
CA GLY A 98 -7.73 6.59 -5.89
C GLY A 98 -6.91 7.82 -6.25
N TYR A 99 -5.93 8.18 -5.40
CA TYR A 99 -4.99 9.27 -5.67
C TYR A 99 -4.14 8.99 -6.93
N VAL A 100 -3.55 7.80 -7.02
CA VAL A 100 -2.75 7.40 -8.19
C VAL A 100 -3.59 7.43 -9.46
N HIS A 101 -4.82 6.89 -9.41
CA HIS A 101 -5.75 6.94 -10.54
C HIS A 101 -6.09 8.37 -10.95
N GLY A 102 -6.42 9.24 -9.99
CA GLY A 102 -6.67 10.66 -10.26
C GLY A 102 -5.48 11.36 -10.92
N THR A 103 -4.26 11.07 -10.46
CA THR A 103 -3.02 11.58 -11.03
C THR A 103 -2.85 11.14 -12.49
N VAL A 104 -3.09 9.85 -12.77
CA VAL A 104 -3.04 9.28 -14.12
C VAL A 104 -4.10 9.91 -15.03
N LEU A 105 -5.33 10.09 -14.54
CA LEU A 105 -6.39 10.73 -15.32
C LEU A 105 -6.08 12.19 -15.63
N LEU A 106 -5.55 12.95 -14.67
CA LEU A 106 -5.14 14.35 -14.89
C LEU A 106 -4.08 14.45 -15.98
N TRP A 107 -3.10 13.57 -16.00
CA TRP A 107 -2.10 13.52 -17.06
C TRP A 107 -2.74 13.26 -18.44
N ASN A 108 -3.65 12.27 -18.52
CA ASN A 108 -4.32 11.89 -19.78
C ASN A 108 -5.29 12.96 -20.31
N VAL A 109 -5.77 13.88 -19.49
CA VAL A 109 -6.57 15.03 -19.96
C VAL A 109 -5.74 16.26 -20.33
N GLY A 110 -4.40 16.12 -20.35
CA GLY A 110 -3.49 17.12 -20.88
C GLY A 110 -2.79 18.00 -19.85
N TYR A 111 -2.84 17.68 -18.55
CA TYR A 111 -1.99 18.36 -17.57
C TYR A 111 -0.56 17.78 -17.62
N GLU A 112 0.42 18.61 -17.99
CA GLU A 112 1.82 18.19 -18.08
C GLU A 112 2.51 18.25 -16.71
N PHE A 113 2.85 17.09 -16.16
CA PHE A 113 3.66 16.94 -14.95
C PHE A 113 4.27 15.54 -14.88
N ALA A 114 5.31 15.38 -14.10
CA ALA A 114 5.93 14.07 -13.87
C ALA A 114 5.07 13.23 -12.92
N VAL A 115 4.31 12.25 -13.46
CA VAL A 115 3.42 11.36 -12.69
C VAL A 115 4.19 10.65 -11.58
N THR A 116 5.39 10.14 -11.87
CA THR A 116 6.25 9.47 -10.88
C THR A 116 6.53 10.36 -9.67
N GLN A 117 6.86 11.66 -9.90
CA GLN A 117 7.06 12.61 -8.80
C GLN A 117 5.79 12.93 -8.02
N ALA A 118 4.65 13.06 -8.72
CA ALA A 118 3.38 13.33 -8.06
C ALA A 118 2.96 12.18 -7.12
N VAL A 119 3.36 10.94 -7.42
CA VAL A 119 3.05 9.75 -6.60
C VAL A 119 3.97 9.62 -5.37
N VAL A 120 5.18 10.20 -5.39
CA VAL A 120 6.15 10.10 -4.27
C VAL A 120 5.56 10.44 -2.90
N PRO A 121 4.87 11.57 -2.69
CA PRO A 121 4.30 11.89 -1.37
C PRO A 121 3.28 10.86 -0.89
N ALA A 122 2.45 10.36 -1.80
CA ALA A 122 1.45 9.35 -1.47
C ALA A 122 2.10 8.02 -1.06
N VAL A 123 3.18 7.61 -1.74
CA VAL A 123 3.97 6.43 -1.35
C VAL A 123 4.62 6.64 0.01
N ALA A 124 5.19 7.81 0.28
CA ALA A 124 5.79 8.13 1.58
C ALA A 124 4.76 8.04 2.72
N VAL A 125 3.56 8.59 2.52
CA VAL A 125 2.45 8.47 3.49
C VAL A 125 2.06 7.00 3.68
N LEU A 126 1.93 6.23 2.59
CA LEU A 126 1.60 4.81 2.66
C LEU A 126 2.66 4.02 3.44
N TYR A 127 3.95 4.22 3.14
CA TYR A 127 5.06 3.56 3.84
C TYR A 127 5.08 3.91 5.32
N TYR A 128 4.95 5.19 5.65
CA TYR A 128 4.89 5.63 7.05
C TYR A 128 3.73 4.95 7.80
N PHE A 129 2.55 4.92 7.17
CA PHE A 129 1.37 4.31 7.77
C PHE A 129 1.51 2.79 7.93
N ILE A 130 2.07 2.09 6.93
CA ILE A 130 2.42 0.67 7.05
C ILE A 130 3.37 0.47 8.24
N GLY A 131 4.37 1.32 8.41
CA GLY A 131 5.27 1.28 9.56
C GLY A 131 4.53 1.38 10.91
N VAL A 132 3.56 2.29 11.02
CA VAL A 132 2.72 2.44 12.23
C VAL A 132 1.85 1.19 12.48
N VAL A 133 1.33 0.59 11.40
CA VAL A 133 0.52 -0.65 11.50
C VAL A 133 1.38 -1.83 11.94
N MET A 134 2.60 -1.96 11.38
CA MET A 134 3.54 -3.04 11.75
C MET A 134 3.81 -3.07 13.26
N GLU A 135 4.08 -1.93 13.87
CA GLU A 135 4.37 -1.85 15.32
C GLU A 135 3.20 -2.25 16.23
N ARG A 136 1.99 -2.37 15.68
CA ARG A 136 0.77 -2.68 16.43
C ARG A 136 0.10 -3.99 15.99
N ALA A 137 0.60 -4.58 14.90
CA ALA A 137 0.02 -5.78 14.34
C ALA A 137 0.30 -6.99 15.22
N GLU A 138 -0.75 -7.58 15.78
CA GLU A 138 -0.69 -8.87 16.44
C GLU A 138 -0.54 -10.01 15.42
N GLN A 139 0.00 -11.15 15.85
CA GLN A 139 0.25 -12.29 14.97
C GLN A 139 -1.03 -12.74 14.24
N ASN A 140 -0.96 -12.79 12.91
CA ASN A 140 -2.08 -13.17 12.04
C ASN A 140 -1.57 -13.69 10.70
N TRP A 141 -2.47 -14.28 9.87
CA TRP A 141 -2.10 -14.92 8.61
C TRP A 141 -2.10 -13.99 7.40
N PHE A 142 -2.60 -12.76 7.48
CA PHE A 142 -2.83 -11.92 6.31
C PHE A 142 -2.08 -10.58 6.28
N VAL A 143 -1.85 -9.96 7.44
CA VAL A 143 -1.27 -8.62 7.52
C VAL A 143 0.03 -8.64 8.31
N GLY A 144 1.12 -8.28 7.65
CA GLY A 144 2.44 -8.19 8.28
C GLY A 144 3.55 -8.95 7.54
N ILE A 145 4.69 -9.07 8.21
CA ILE A 145 5.88 -9.81 7.75
C ILE A 145 5.70 -11.28 8.15
N ARG A 146 5.26 -12.10 7.19
CA ARG A 146 4.86 -13.49 7.40
C ARG A 146 5.92 -14.44 6.88
N THR A 147 6.90 -14.69 7.70
CA THR A 147 7.88 -15.77 7.49
C THR A 147 7.44 -17.01 8.29
N PRO A 148 7.95 -18.21 8.00
CA PRO A 148 7.69 -19.37 8.84
C PRO A 148 8.00 -19.13 10.32
N TRP A 149 9.00 -18.32 10.59
CA TRP A 149 9.49 -18.04 11.95
C TRP A 149 8.57 -17.07 12.70
N THR A 150 8.12 -15.99 12.05
CA THR A 150 7.17 -15.05 12.66
C THR A 150 5.81 -15.71 12.91
N LEU A 151 5.37 -16.61 12.02
CA LEU A 151 4.10 -17.33 12.19
C LEU A 151 4.16 -18.43 13.25
N SER A 152 5.35 -18.95 13.60
CA SER A 152 5.51 -20.00 14.59
C SER A 152 5.84 -19.52 16.00
N ASN A 153 6.21 -18.25 16.19
CA ASN A 153 6.60 -17.70 17.48
C ASN A 153 6.17 -16.24 17.62
N GLU A 154 5.42 -15.94 18.67
CA GLU A 154 4.86 -14.60 18.92
C GLU A 154 5.94 -13.56 19.25
N GLN A 155 6.99 -13.94 19.99
CA GLN A 155 8.10 -13.03 20.31
C GLN A 155 8.83 -12.62 19.02
N VAL A 156 9.14 -13.59 18.15
CA VAL A 156 9.76 -13.33 16.84
C VAL A 156 8.85 -12.45 15.96
N TRP A 157 7.55 -12.65 16.04
CA TRP A 157 6.60 -11.75 15.38
C TRP A 157 6.75 -10.31 15.86
N GLN A 158 6.69 -10.09 17.18
CA GLN A 158 6.75 -8.75 17.77
C GLN A 158 8.07 -8.06 17.45
N ASP A 159 9.21 -8.73 17.64
CA ASP A 159 10.55 -8.18 17.41
C ASP A 159 10.76 -7.84 15.92
N THR A 160 10.33 -8.75 15.00
CA THR A 160 10.44 -8.52 13.55
C THR A 160 9.54 -7.37 13.09
N HIS A 161 8.33 -7.25 13.65
CA HIS A 161 7.41 -6.19 13.28
C HIS A 161 7.80 -4.83 13.85
N ALA A 162 8.41 -4.77 15.03
CA ALA A 162 9.00 -3.55 15.59
C ALA A 162 10.13 -3.02 14.70
N LEU A 163 11.05 -3.92 14.26
CA LEU A 163 12.09 -3.58 13.29
C LEU A 163 11.48 -3.14 11.96
N GLY A 164 10.56 -3.92 11.40
CA GLY A 164 9.89 -3.63 10.15
C GLY A 164 9.18 -2.28 10.16
N GLY A 165 8.49 -1.95 11.26
CA GLY A 165 7.83 -0.67 11.46
C GLY A 165 8.79 0.51 11.39
N THR A 166 9.93 0.40 12.06
CA THR A 166 11.01 1.40 12.01
C THR A 166 11.57 1.55 10.60
N LEU A 167 11.86 0.42 9.92
CA LEU A 167 12.40 0.44 8.56
C LEU A 167 11.43 1.04 7.54
N PHE A 168 10.11 0.77 7.65
CA PHE A 168 9.10 1.39 6.80
C PHE A 168 9.03 2.92 6.98
N LYS A 169 9.16 3.43 8.19
CA LYS A 169 9.22 4.88 8.46
C LYS A 169 10.49 5.51 7.86
N ILE A 170 11.62 4.82 7.94
CA ILE A 170 12.87 5.25 7.28
C ILE A 170 12.69 5.23 5.75
N ALA A 171 12.11 4.17 5.20
CA ALA A 171 11.81 4.07 3.78
C ALA A 171 10.88 5.21 3.29
N ALA A 172 9.91 5.60 4.10
CA ALA A 172 9.05 6.75 3.83
C ALA A 172 9.86 8.07 3.71
N ALA A 173 10.79 8.30 4.63
CA ALA A 173 11.67 9.48 4.59
C ALA A 173 12.60 9.44 3.36
N ILE A 174 13.18 8.28 3.02
CA ILE A 174 14.03 8.11 1.83
C ILE A 174 13.22 8.35 0.56
N ALA A 175 11.99 7.83 0.47
CA ALA A 175 11.12 8.01 -0.69
C ALA A 175 10.88 9.50 -1.00
N LEU A 176 10.72 10.36 0.01
CA LEU A 176 10.58 11.81 -0.18
C LEU A 176 11.80 12.45 -0.87
N GLY A 177 12.97 11.82 -0.79
CA GLY A 177 14.14 12.23 -1.58
C GLY A 177 13.89 12.26 -3.09
N GLY A 178 12.91 11.46 -3.59
CA GLY A 178 12.47 11.47 -4.99
C GLY A 178 11.85 12.80 -5.45
N LEU A 179 11.43 13.68 -4.54
CA LEU A 179 10.98 15.04 -4.88
C LEU A 179 12.15 15.95 -5.24
N VAL A 180 13.30 15.74 -4.60
CA VAL A 180 14.52 16.55 -4.81
C VAL A 180 15.40 15.95 -5.90
N LEU A 181 15.38 14.62 -6.03
CA LEU A 181 16.18 13.84 -6.99
C LEU A 181 15.26 13.01 -7.91
N PRO A 182 14.52 13.65 -8.83
CA PRO A 182 13.47 12.99 -9.62
C PRO A 182 13.97 11.80 -10.43
N GLN A 183 15.18 11.86 -10.95
CA GLN A 183 15.81 10.77 -11.72
C GLN A 183 16.03 9.50 -10.90
N TYR A 184 16.02 9.59 -9.57
CA TYR A 184 16.18 8.46 -8.65
C TYR A 184 14.88 8.08 -7.93
N ALA A 185 13.74 8.73 -8.24
CA ALA A 185 12.48 8.53 -7.50
C ALA A 185 12.08 7.05 -7.39
N VAL A 186 12.13 6.30 -8.50
CA VAL A 186 11.81 4.86 -8.50
C VAL A 186 12.77 4.07 -7.61
N VAL A 187 14.07 4.36 -7.67
CA VAL A 187 15.09 3.68 -6.84
C VAL A 187 14.91 4.01 -5.36
N LEU A 188 14.59 5.29 -5.05
CA LEU A 188 14.37 5.74 -3.67
C LEU A 188 13.06 5.20 -3.07
N ILE A 189 12.11 4.77 -3.90
CA ILE A 189 10.90 4.06 -3.48
C ILE A 189 11.16 2.55 -3.37
N ALA A 190 11.59 1.92 -4.47
CA ALA A 190 11.68 0.46 -4.56
C ALA A 190 12.89 -0.11 -3.81
N GLY A 191 14.03 0.59 -3.80
CA GLY A 191 15.26 0.13 -3.15
C GLY A 191 15.08 -0.10 -1.64
N PRO A 192 14.63 0.88 -0.86
CA PRO A 192 14.37 0.70 0.56
C PRO A 192 13.35 -0.40 0.85
N ALA A 193 12.29 -0.54 0.04
CA ALA A 193 11.30 -1.61 0.22
C ALA A 193 11.90 -3.00 -0.02
N ALA A 194 12.71 -3.16 -1.06
CA ALA A 194 13.40 -4.41 -1.33
C ALA A 194 14.41 -4.76 -0.22
N LEU A 195 15.19 -3.77 0.22
CA LEU A 195 16.15 -3.95 1.30
C LEU A 195 15.48 -4.32 2.63
N LEU A 196 14.36 -3.65 2.95
CA LEU A 196 13.54 -3.96 4.12
C LEU A 196 13.06 -5.41 4.10
N ALA A 197 12.55 -5.89 2.96
CA ALA A 197 12.08 -7.27 2.82
C ALA A 197 13.21 -8.28 3.11
N VAL A 198 14.42 -8.02 2.61
CA VAL A 198 15.60 -8.86 2.89
C VAL A 198 15.99 -8.80 4.37
N ILE A 199 16.14 -7.59 4.92
CA ILE A 199 16.53 -7.39 6.32
C ILE A 199 15.58 -8.09 7.27
N THR A 200 14.28 -7.87 7.12
CA THR A 200 13.28 -8.44 8.03
C THR A 200 13.17 -9.95 7.89
N THR A 201 13.35 -10.50 6.69
CA THR A 201 13.39 -11.95 6.49
C THR A 201 14.57 -12.58 7.19
N VAL A 202 15.80 -12.04 6.99
CA VAL A 202 17.02 -12.53 7.63
C VAL A 202 16.94 -12.35 9.15
N TYR A 203 16.46 -11.19 9.61
CA TYR A 203 16.30 -10.91 11.04
C TYR A 203 15.32 -11.88 11.70
N SER A 204 14.17 -12.17 11.08
CA SER A 204 13.18 -13.11 11.64
C SER A 204 13.73 -14.53 11.83
N TYR A 205 14.61 -14.97 10.92
CA TYR A 205 15.31 -16.25 11.08
C TYR A 205 16.32 -16.23 12.23
N TRP A 206 17.16 -15.20 12.27
CA TRP A 206 18.16 -15.05 13.33
C TRP A 206 17.51 -14.96 14.71
N ASP A 207 16.47 -14.17 14.85
CA ASP A 207 15.74 -13.98 16.09
C ASP A 207 15.02 -15.26 16.55
N TYR A 208 14.43 -16.00 15.60
CA TYR A 208 13.86 -17.32 15.90
C TYR A 208 14.92 -18.29 16.47
N ARG A 209 16.12 -18.30 15.88
CA ARG A 209 17.22 -19.13 16.39
C ARG A 209 17.64 -18.72 17.80
N ARG A 210 17.72 -17.43 18.08
CA ARG A 210 18.04 -16.89 19.40
C ARG A 210 17.00 -17.30 20.44
N VAL A 211 15.72 -17.00 20.20
CA VAL A 211 14.64 -17.28 21.14
C VAL A 211 14.45 -18.78 21.41
N THR A 212 14.65 -19.64 20.40
CA THR A 212 14.50 -21.09 20.57
C THR A 212 15.72 -21.80 21.17
N GLN A 213 16.89 -21.14 21.25
CA GLN A 213 18.08 -21.70 21.92
C GLN A 213 18.16 -21.28 23.40
N GLU A 214 17.46 -20.20 23.76
CA GLU A 214 17.39 -19.69 25.15
C GLU A 214 16.22 -20.31 25.95
N ALA A 215 15.31 -21.04 25.29
CA ALA A 215 14.16 -21.74 25.88
C ALA A 215 14.49 -23.21 26.16
#